data_2d64765433a30d0d6aeb39c8e5c86bb3
#
_entry.id   2d64765433a30d0d6aeb39c8e5c86bb3
#
_cell.length_a   1.000
_cell.length_b   1.000
_cell.length_c   1.000
_cell.angle_alpha   90.00
_cell.angle_beta   90.00
_cell.angle_gamma   90.00
#
_symmetry.space_group_name_H-M   'P 1'
#
loop_
_entity.id
_entity.type
_entity.pdbx_description
1 polymer ?
#
loop_
_entity_poly.entity_id
_entity_poly.type
_entity_poly.pdbx_seq_one_letter_code
_entity_poly.pdbx_strand_id
1 'polypeptide(L)'
;MLAAITIRFLYCYSCFKPMTLINSAANENIKRWRKISEHPRGAKKIGTTLAEGIHLAEVICEKRPETRAVVVRENNVHPDVHALAERVAEETGAKFLTVADKLYDAVCPVENGTGIMVEVAVEFAQRPMQPIAEDALYLDGVQDAGNMGTLIRTALAAGVRHIAASSGSAGFWAPKVLRAG
;
A
#
# COMPACT_ATOMS: atom_id res chain seq x y z
N MET A 1 -7.35 41.40 -32.96
CA MET A 1 -7.25 40.06 -33.59
C MET A 1 -6.54 39.15 -32.60
N LEU A 2 -7.30 38.48 -31.71
CA LEU A 2 -6.77 37.54 -30.70
C LEU A 2 -6.78 36.16 -31.34
N ALA A 3 -5.59 35.57 -31.53
CA ALA A 3 -5.44 34.18 -31.95
C ALA A 3 -5.63 33.27 -30.74
N ALA A 4 -6.70 32.49 -30.72
CA ALA A 4 -6.93 31.46 -29.74
C ALA A 4 -5.95 30.28 -29.99
N ILE A 5 -5.01 30.10 -29.08
CA ILE A 5 -4.13 28.93 -29.08
C ILE A 5 -4.93 27.75 -28.49
N THR A 6 -5.42 26.88 -29.36
CA THR A 6 -6.05 25.62 -28.97
C THR A 6 -4.95 24.62 -28.73
N ILE A 7 -4.60 24.37 -27.44
CA ILE A 7 -3.70 23.29 -27.07
C ILE A 7 -4.50 21.98 -27.16
N ARG A 8 -4.31 21.22 -28.25
CA ARG A 8 -4.79 19.85 -28.34
C ARG A 8 -3.81 18.97 -27.58
N PHE A 9 -4.22 18.45 -26.42
CA PHE A 9 -3.55 17.33 -25.80
C PHE A 9 -3.74 16.10 -26.67
N LEU A 10 -2.72 15.77 -27.46
CA LEU A 10 -2.61 14.48 -28.13
C LEU A 10 -2.22 13.45 -27.07
N TYR A 11 -3.20 12.74 -26.53
CA TYR A 11 -2.94 11.51 -25.78
C TYR A 11 -2.31 10.52 -26.74
N CYS A 12 -1.02 10.25 -26.55
CA CYS A 12 -0.32 9.22 -27.28
C CYS A 12 -0.75 7.84 -26.76
N TYR A 13 -1.64 7.19 -27.48
CA TYR A 13 -2.14 5.83 -27.19
C TYR A 13 -1.05 4.73 -27.29
N SER A 14 0.19 5.06 -27.65
CA SER A 14 1.24 4.09 -27.94
C SER A 14 2.10 3.68 -26.71
N CYS A 15 1.86 4.25 -25.53
CA CYS A 15 2.59 3.86 -24.29
C CYS A 15 1.80 2.95 -23.35
N PHE A 16 0.66 2.41 -23.77
CA PHE A 16 -0.07 1.44 -22.97
C PHE A 16 0.72 0.14 -22.92
N LYS A 17 1.50 -0.07 -21.86
CA LYS A 17 1.94 -1.43 -21.50
C LYS A 17 0.68 -2.28 -21.35
N PRO A 18 0.61 -3.50 -21.95
CA PRO A 18 -0.58 -4.33 -21.86
C PRO A 18 -0.92 -4.55 -20.38
N MET A 19 -2.10 -4.08 -19.97
CA MET A 19 -2.63 -4.31 -18.63
C MET A 19 -2.81 -5.81 -18.45
N THR A 20 -2.03 -6.39 -17.54
CA THR A 20 -2.13 -7.82 -17.26
C THR A 20 -3.34 -8.06 -16.37
N LEU A 21 -4.44 -8.54 -16.94
CA LEU A 21 -5.62 -8.92 -16.17
C LEU A 21 -5.40 -10.27 -15.49
N ILE A 22 -5.55 -10.29 -14.17
CA ILE A 22 -5.53 -11.51 -13.35
C ILE A 22 -6.97 -11.92 -13.07
N ASN A 23 -7.38 -13.05 -13.66
CA ASN A 23 -8.72 -13.63 -13.52
C ASN A 23 -8.73 -15.05 -12.92
N SER A 24 -7.58 -15.55 -12.47
CA SER A 24 -7.43 -16.89 -11.89
C SER A 24 -7.02 -16.84 -10.43
N ALA A 25 -7.76 -17.53 -9.57
CA ALA A 25 -7.40 -17.70 -8.15
C ALA A 25 -6.12 -18.55 -7.94
N ALA A 26 -5.69 -19.31 -8.96
CA ALA A 26 -4.44 -20.06 -8.93
C ALA A 26 -3.19 -19.18 -9.14
N ASN A 27 -3.36 -17.91 -9.53
CA ASN A 27 -2.25 -16.99 -9.73
C ASN A 27 -1.45 -16.79 -8.43
N GLU A 28 -0.12 -16.85 -8.53
CA GLU A 28 0.77 -16.78 -7.37
C GLU A 28 0.66 -15.43 -6.61
N ASN A 29 0.36 -14.34 -7.32
CA ASN A 29 0.12 -13.05 -6.65
C ASN A 29 -1.15 -13.11 -5.79
N ILE A 30 -2.24 -13.69 -6.32
CA ILE A 30 -3.50 -13.85 -5.58
C ILE A 30 -3.27 -14.69 -4.32
N LYS A 31 -2.55 -15.81 -4.44
CA LYS A 31 -2.22 -16.68 -3.28
C LYS A 31 -1.40 -15.92 -2.23
N ARG A 32 -0.41 -15.14 -2.66
CA ARG A 32 0.43 -14.35 -1.78
C ARG A 32 -0.35 -13.24 -1.09
N TRP A 33 -1.12 -12.45 -1.83
CA TRP A 33 -1.93 -11.36 -1.28
C TRP A 33 -2.98 -11.86 -0.29
N ARG A 34 -3.62 -12.99 -0.60
CA ARG A 34 -4.56 -13.64 0.34
C ARG A 34 -3.88 -13.98 1.67
N LYS A 35 -2.68 -14.56 1.64
CA LYS A 35 -1.92 -14.84 2.86
C LYS A 35 -1.59 -13.58 3.68
N ILE A 36 -1.30 -12.46 3.01
CA ILE A 36 -1.04 -11.18 3.68
C ILE A 36 -2.32 -10.67 4.35
N SER A 37 -3.46 -10.76 3.68
CA SER A 37 -4.75 -10.26 4.19
C SER A 37 -5.29 -11.14 5.33
N GLU A 38 -5.19 -12.46 5.23
CA GLU A 38 -5.64 -13.42 6.24
C GLU A 38 -4.70 -13.49 7.45
N HIS A 39 -3.40 -13.28 7.25
CA HIS A 39 -2.37 -13.38 8.28
C HIS A 39 -1.50 -12.10 8.36
N PRO A 40 -2.04 -10.99 8.87
CA PRO A 40 -1.35 -9.70 8.86
C PRO A 40 0.02 -9.68 9.58
N ARG A 41 0.21 -10.58 10.57
CA ARG A 41 1.53 -10.75 11.23
C ARG A 41 2.55 -11.48 10.35
N GLY A 42 2.12 -12.07 9.25
CA GLY A 42 2.95 -12.83 8.31
C GLY A 42 3.83 -11.96 7.40
N ALA A 43 3.63 -10.66 7.33
CA ALA A 43 4.36 -9.75 6.46
C ALA A 43 5.89 -9.92 6.58
N LYS A 44 6.41 -10.10 7.80
CA LYS A 44 7.83 -10.38 8.05
C LYS A 44 8.33 -11.63 7.33
N LYS A 45 7.55 -12.71 7.34
CA LYS A 45 7.92 -13.99 6.72
C LYS A 45 7.76 -13.94 5.20
N ILE A 46 6.76 -13.18 4.72
CA ILE A 46 6.47 -13.03 3.29
C ILE A 46 7.41 -12.02 2.64
N GLY A 47 7.91 -11.05 3.42
CA GLY A 47 8.79 -9.97 2.95
C GLY A 47 8.06 -8.84 2.23
N THR A 48 6.71 -8.88 2.19
CA THR A 48 5.88 -7.80 1.59
C THR A 48 4.61 -7.61 2.38
N THR A 49 3.99 -6.44 2.18
CA THR A 49 2.66 -6.11 2.68
C THR A 49 1.81 -5.44 1.62
N LEU A 50 0.53 -5.25 1.91
CA LEU A 50 -0.42 -4.55 1.05
C LEU A 50 -0.80 -3.22 1.69
N ALA A 51 -0.55 -2.14 0.98
CA ALA A 51 -1.05 -0.81 1.30
C ALA A 51 -2.30 -0.55 0.44
N GLU A 52 -3.45 -0.48 1.07
CA GLU A 52 -4.73 -0.25 0.39
C GLU A 52 -5.19 1.17 0.62
N GLY A 53 -5.60 1.82 -0.46
CA GLY A 53 -6.23 3.13 -0.45
C GLY A 53 -5.46 4.21 -1.20
N ILE A 54 -6.21 5.21 -1.65
CA ILE A 54 -5.68 6.34 -2.45
C ILE A 54 -4.57 7.06 -1.69
N HIS A 55 -4.81 7.38 -0.41
CA HIS A 55 -3.83 8.13 0.38
C HIS A 55 -2.50 7.39 0.56
N LEU A 56 -2.55 6.08 0.85
CA LEU A 56 -1.32 5.29 0.92
C LEU A 56 -0.61 5.19 -0.43
N ALA A 57 -1.35 5.08 -1.52
CA ALA A 57 -0.78 5.08 -2.86
C ALA A 57 -0.08 6.42 -3.18
N GLU A 58 -0.64 7.56 -2.76
CA GLU A 58 -0.01 8.88 -2.88
C GLU A 58 1.30 8.96 -2.08
N VAL A 59 1.28 8.51 -0.83
CA VAL A 59 2.49 8.46 0.02
C VAL A 59 3.57 7.56 -0.60
N ILE A 60 3.19 6.41 -1.14
CA ILE A 60 4.12 5.50 -1.82
C ILE A 60 4.70 6.15 -3.08
N CYS A 61 3.90 6.86 -3.85
CA CYS A 61 4.36 7.62 -5.02
C CYS A 61 5.40 8.68 -4.63
N GLU A 62 5.20 9.37 -3.50
CA GLU A 62 6.11 10.39 -3.00
C GLU A 62 7.41 9.78 -2.42
N LYS A 63 7.28 8.76 -1.55
CA LYS A 63 8.40 8.18 -0.80
C LYS A 63 9.18 7.12 -1.56
N ARG A 64 8.59 6.55 -2.61
CA ARG A 64 9.19 5.54 -3.51
C ARG A 64 9.83 4.36 -2.77
N PRO A 65 9.15 3.72 -1.81
CA PRO A 65 9.68 2.50 -1.22
C PRO A 65 9.81 1.40 -2.28
N GLU A 66 10.59 0.37 -2.00
CA GLU A 66 10.64 -0.80 -2.89
C GLU A 66 9.24 -1.39 -3.07
N THR A 67 8.75 -1.31 -4.31
CA THR A 67 7.36 -1.65 -4.66
C THR A 67 7.36 -2.76 -5.71
N ARG A 68 6.60 -3.83 -5.45
CA ARG A 68 6.50 -4.98 -6.36
C ARG A 68 5.41 -4.84 -7.40
N ALA A 69 4.24 -4.39 -6.97
CA ALA A 69 3.08 -4.28 -7.84
C ALA A 69 2.12 -3.19 -7.38
N VAL A 70 1.53 -2.52 -8.34
CA VAL A 70 0.32 -1.70 -8.18
C VAL A 70 -0.84 -2.50 -8.73
N VAL A 71 -1.87 -2.64 -7.94
CA VAL A 71 -3.01 -3.53 -8.20
C VAL A 71 -4.29 -2.71 -8.24
N VAL A 72 -4.97 -2.75 -9.36
CA VAL A 72 -6.25 -2.04 -9.55
C VAL A 72 -7.37 -3.04 -9.79
N ARG A 73 -8.53 -2.77 -9.23
CA ARG A 73 -9.75 -3.51 -9.48
C ARG A 73 -10.19 -3.33 -10.93
N GLU A 74 -10.73 -4.35 -11.57
CA GLU A 74 -11.11 -4.32 -12.99
C GLU A 74 -12.21 -3.31 -13.28
N ASN A 75 -13.27 -3.29 -12.46
CA ASN A 75 -14.43 -2.43 -12.65
C ASN A 75 -14.73 -1.56 -11.42
N ASN A 76 -15.61 -0.57 -11.61
CA ASN A 76 -16.07 0.33 -10.54
C ASN A 76 -14.94 1.11 -9.83
N VAL A 77 -13.94 1.50 -10.59
CA VAL A 77 -12.81 2.31 -10.10
C VAL A 77 -12.96 3.74 -10.62
N HIS A 78 -12.78 4.71 -9.74
CA HIS A 78 -12.81 6.11 -10.13
C HIS A 78 -11.65 6.41 -11.11
N PRO A 79 -11.86 7.24 -12.16
CA PRO A 79 -10.80 7.57 -13.13
C PRO A 79 -9.49 8.04 -12.48
N ASP A 80 -9.58 8.81 -11.39
CA ASP A 80 -8.41 9.31 -10.66
C ASP A 80 -7.57 8.19 -10.03
N VAL A 81 -8.19 7.06 -9.68
CA VAL A 81 -7.48 5.89 -9.15
C VAL A 81 -6.59 5.25 -10.22
N HIS A 82 -7.06 5.16 -11.46
CA HIS A 82 -6.25 4.65 -12.56
C HIS A 82 -5.04 5.55 -12.82
N ALA A 83 -5.26 6.86 -12.93
CA ALA A 83 -4.18 7.82 -13.13
C ALA A 83 -3.14 7.79 -11.99
N LEU A 84 -3.61 7.65 -10.74
CA LEU A 84 -2.73 7.49 -9.59
C LEU A 84 -1.94 6.19 -9.67
N ALA A 85 -2.59 5.07 -10.01
CA ALA A 85 -1.94 3.77 -10.12
C ALA A 85 -0.86 3.74 -11.20
N GLU A 86 -1.11 4.35 -12.35
CA GLU A 86 -0.13 4.52 -13.43
C GLU A 86 1.07 5.33 -12.91
N ARG A 87 0.82 6.47 -12.27
CA ARG A 87 1.88 7.31 -11.69
C ARG A 87 2.71 6.55 -10.65
N VAL A 88 2.07 5.80 -9.75
CA VAL A 88 2.80 4.99 -8.76
C VAL A 88 3.66 3.93 -9.46
N ALA A 89 3.14 3.25 -10.48
CA ALA A 89 3.88 2.25 -11.22
C ALA A 89 5.10 2.84 -11.96
N GLU A 90 4.94 4.02 -12.57
CA GLU A 90 6.03 4.74 -13.24
C GLU A 90 7.11 5.20 -12.26
N GLU A 91 6.71 5.84 -11.15
CA GLU A 91 7.63 6.41 -10.17
C GLU A 91 8.41 5.35 -9.37
N THR A 92 7.80 4.17 -9.16
CA THR A 92 8.41 3.08 -8.39
C THR A 92 9.01 1.97 -9.25
N GLY A 93 8.72 1.94 -10.55
CA GLY A 93 9.07 0.83 -11.42
C GLY A 93 8.27 -0.45 -11.17
N ALA A 94 7.19 -0.38 -10.40
CA ALA A 94 6.36 -1.52 -10.04
C ALA A 94 5.56 -2.07 -11.23
N LYS A 95 5.17 -3.35 -11.14
CA LYS A 95 4.27 -3.95 -12.14
C LYS A 95 2.87 -3.40 -11.96
N PHE A 96 2.25 -2.90 -13.04
CA PHE A 96 0.84 -2.55 -13.04
C PHE A 96 0.00 -3.79 -13.36
N LEU A 97 -0.95 -4.13 -12.47
CA LEU A 97 -1.79 -5.33 -12.58
C LEU A 97 -3.25 -4.96 -12.36
N THR A 98 -4.11 -5.46 -13.24
CA THR A 98 -5.56 -5.39 -13.07
C THR A 98 -6.07 -6.73 -12.55
N VAL A 99 -6.99 -6.71 -11.61
CA VAL A 99 -7.54 -7.92 -10.97
C VAL A 99 -9.05 -7.93 -11.09
N ALA A 100 -9.61 -9.06 -11.52
CA ALA A 100 -11.05 -9.25 -11.60
C ALA A 100 -11.73 -9.00 -10.24
N ASP A 101 -12.88 -8.34 -10.24
CA ASP A 101 -13.55 -7.79 -9.05
C ASP A 101 -13.64 -8.80 -7.89
N LYS A 102 -14.15 -10.00 -8.14
CA LYS A 102 -14.29 -11.04 -7.11
C LYS A 102 -12.96 -11.45 -6.48
N LEU A 103 -11.88 -11.47 -7.28
CA LEU A 103 -10.55 -11.81 -6.78
C LEU A 103 -9.93 -10.65 -6.02
N TYR A 104 -10.16 -9.42 -6.50
CA TYR A 104 -9.73 -8.22 -5.79
C TYR A 104 -10.36 -8.17 -4.39
N ASP A 105 -11.68 -8.33 -4.30
CA ASP A 105 -12.41 -8.33 -3.03
C ASP A 105 -11.94 -9.44 -2.07
N ALA A 106 -11.59 -10.62 -2.63
CA ALA A 106 -11.09 -11.75 -1.84
C ALA A 106 -9.68 -11.55 -1.28
N VAL A 107 -8.89 -10.64 -1.83
CA VAL A 107 -7.52 -10.34 -1.36
C VAL A 107 -7.40 -8.96 -0.74
N CYS A 108 -8.42 -8.11 -0.88
CA CYS A 108 -8.43 -6.78 -0.29
C CYS A 108 -8.42 -6.89 1.24
N PRO A 109 -7.50 -6.22 1.94
CA PRO A 109 -7.39 -6.32 3.40
C PRO A 109 -8.50 -5.58 4.15
N VAL A 110 -9.36 -4.88 3.44
CA VAL A 110 -10.46 -4.08 4.00
C VAL A 110 -11.76 -4.34 3.25
N GLU A 111 -12.90 -4.24 3.94
CA GLU A 111 -14.22 -4.55 3.38
C GLU A 111 -14.66 -3.56 2.28
N ASN A 112 -14.34 -2.28 2.43
CA ASN A 112 -14.71 -1.23 1.49
C ASN A 112 -13.44 -0.59 0.91
N GLY A 113 -12.74 -1.35 0.06
CA GLY A 113 -11.54 -0.89 -0.62
C GLY A 113 -11.84 0.17 -1.68
N THR A 114 -10.88 1.07 -1.89
CA THR A 114 -10.97 2.16 -2.88
C THR A 114 -10.71 1.69 -4.32
N GLY A 115 -10.33 0.43 -4.50
CA GLY A 115 -10.02 -0.15 -5.80
C GLY A 115 -8.54 -0.08 -6.18
N ILE A 116 -7.67 0.41 -5.30
CA ILE A 116 -6.22 0.41 -5.48
C ILE A 116 -5.52 -0.22 -4.28
N MET A 117 -4.61 -1.14 -4.54
CA MET A 117 -3.67 -1.71 -3.57
C MET A 117 -2.25 -1.63 -4.13
N VAL A 118 -1.28 -1.42 -3.26
CA VAL A 118 0.13 -1.42 -3.61
C VAL A 118 0.86 -2.46 -2.77
N GLU A 119 1.55 -3.40 -3.42
CA GLU A 119 2.39 -4.38 -2.75
C GLU A 119 3.79 -3.78 -2.56
N VAL A 120 4.15 -3.50 -1.31
CA VAL A 120 5.45 -2.92 -0.94
C VAL A 120 6.31 -3.95 -0.20
N ALA A 121 7.62 -3.88 -0.43
CA ALA A 121 8.58 -4.67 0.34
C ALA A 121 8.60 -4.20 1.80
N VAL A 122 8.81 -5.14 2.70
CA VAL A 122 8.92 -4.87 4.13
C VAL A 122 10.32 -5.19 4.56
N GLU A 123 11.09 -4.15 4.84
CA GLU A 123 12.41 -4.30 5.40
C GLU A 123 12.33 -4.40 6.92
N PHE A 124 12.74 -5.53 7.44
CA PHE A 124 12.99 -5.71 8.86
C PHE A 124 14.48 -5.52 9.11
N ALA A 125 14.92 -4.27 9.17
CA ALA A 125 16.28 -3.99 9.59
C ALA A 125 16.46 -4.52 11.02
N GLN A 126 17.29 -5.52 11.18
CA GLN A 126 17.84 -5.89 12.49
C GLN A 126 18.87 -4.81 12.86
N ARG A 127 18.38 -3.69 13.36
CA ARG A 127 19.30 -2.71 13.95
C ARG A 127 19.66 -3.18 15.34
N PRO A 128 20.96 -3.21 15.70
CA PRO A 128 21.34 -3.42 17.08
C PRO A 128 20.63 -2.36 17.94
N MET A 129 20.08 -2.79 19.07
CA MET A 129 19.46 -1.85 20.01
C MET A 129 20.55 -0.88 20.50
N GLN A 130 20.49 0.34 19.99
CA GLN A 130 21.30 1.43 20.51
C GLN A 130 20.46 2.22 21.52
N PRO A 131 21.07 2.80 22.56
CA PRO A 131 20.35 3.71 23.45
C PRO A 131 19.70 4.83 22.64
N ILE A 132 18.41 5.05 22.86
CA ILE A 132 17.65 6.14 22.26
C ILE A 132 17.72 7.30 23.25
N ALA A 133 18.27 8.42 22.82
CA ALA A 133 18.35 9.64 23.63
C ALA A 133 17.11 10.55 23.48
N GLU A 134 16.22 10.20 22.58
CA GLU A 134 15.00 10.92 22.26
C GLU A 134 13.78 10.23 22.90
N ASP A 135 12.66 10.96 22.93
CA ASP A 135 11.39 10.37 23.40
C ASP A 135 10.97 9.18 22.52
N ALA A 136 10.57 8.11 23.17
CA ALA A 136 10.14 6.89 22.52
C ALA A 136 8.79 6.42 23.08
N LEU A 137 7.92 5.90 22.21
CA LEU A 137 6.66 5.28 22.59
C LEU A 137 6.82 3.76 22.57
N TYR A 138 6.51 3.12 23.71
CA TYR A 138 6.41 1.66 23.77
C TYR A 138 4.95 1.23 23.87
N LEU A 139 4.52 0.39 22.94
CA LEU A 139 3.15 -0.13 22.85
C LEU A 139 3.12 -1.59 23.30
N ASP A 140 2.53 -1.85 24.45
CA ASP A 140 2.44 -3.19 25.02
C ASP A 140 1.03 -3.78 24.88
N GLY A 141 0.93 -4.93 24.22
CA GLY A 141 -0.32 -5.68 24.08
C GLY A 141 -1.41 -4.99 23.25
N VAL A 142 -1.08 -3.98 22.42
CA VAL A 142 -2.06 -3.29 21.56
C VAL A 142 -2.44 -4.20 20.39
N GLN A 143 -3.52 -4.95 20.53
CA GLN A 143 -3.93 -5.97 19.56
C GLN A 143 -4.78 -5.43 18.42
N ASP A 144 -5.58 -4.38 18.67
CA ASP A 144 -6.42 -3.77 17.64
C ASP A 144 -5.58 -2.97 16.65
N ALA A 145 -5.73 -3.28 15.35
CA ALA A 145 -4.96 -2.66 14.29
C ALA A 145 -5.30 -1.18 14.07
N GLY A 146 -6.56 -0.79 14.28
CA GLY A 146 -7.01 0.60 14.20
C GLY A 146 -6.41 1.45 15.30
N ASN A 147 -6.42 0.94 16.54
CA ASN A 147 -5.79 1.61 17.68
C ASN A 147 -4.28 1.71 17.49
N MET A 148 -3.63 0.65 17.01
CA MET A 148 -2.19 0.66 16.70
C MET A 148 -1.85 1.77 15.71
N GLY A 149 -2.53 1.84 14.56
CA GLY A 149 -2.29 2.87 13.56
C GLY A 149 -2.58 4.29 14.09
N THR A 150 -3.68 4.46 14.84
CA THR A 150 -4.01 5.74 15.45
C THR A 150 -2.93 6.22 16.42
N LEU A 151 -2.40 5.33 17.25
CA LEU A 151 -1.31 5.65 18.19
C LEU A 151 -0.03 6.05 17.45
N ILE A 152 0.32 5.32 16.38
CA ILE A 152 1.48 5.65 15.53
C ILE A 152 1.32 7.05 14.93
N ARG A 153 0.18 7.33 14.30
CA ARG A 153 -0.11 8.64 13.70
C ARG A 153 -0.07 9.76 14.73
N THR A 154 -0.66 9.56 15.92
CA THR A 154 -0.69 10.53 16.99
C THR A 154 0.71 10.79 17.55
N ALA A 155 1.51 9.74 17.74
CA ALA A 155 2.88 9.85 18.21
C ALA A 155 3.74 10.66 17.22
N LEU A 156 3.63 10.37 15.93
CA LEU A 156 4.33 11.13 14.89
C LEU A 156 3.91 12.61 14.87
N ALA A 157 2.62 12.90 15.01
CA ALA A 157 2.11 14.27 15.09
C ALA A 157 2.63 15.02 16.34
N ALA A 158 2.88 14.30 17.44
CA ALA A 158 3.50 14.83 18.65
C ALA A 158 5.04 14.91 18.58
N GLY A 159 5.66 14.55 17.45
CA GLY A 159 7.10 14.61 17.26
C GLY A 159 7.87 13.37 17.74
N VAL A 160 7.18 12.34 18.28
CA VAL A 160 7.80 11.08 18.68
C VAL A 160 8.15 10.25 17.45
N ARG A 161 9.43 9.96 17.25
CA ARG A 161 9.94 9.24 16.07
C ARG A 161 10.35 7.80 16.33
N HIS A 162 10.48 7.42 17.58
CA HIS A 162 10.87 6.10 18.00
C HIS A 162 9.66 5.36 18.59
N ILE A 163 9.20 4.32 17.91
CA ILE A 163 8.05 3.54 18.33
C ILE A 163 8.46 2.07 18.36
N ALA A 164 8.25 1.44 19.50
CA ALA A 164 8.45 0.01 19.68
C ALA A 164 7.14 -0.64 20.14
N ALA A 165 6.97 -1.92 19.83
CA ALA A 165 5.81 -2.69 20.28
C ALA A 165 6.23 -4.09 20.75
N SER A 166 5.52 -4.59 21.77
CA SER A 166 5.68 -5.97 22.21
C SER A 166 5.20 -6.97 21.15
N SER A 167 5.67 -8.21 21.24
CA SER A 167 5.26 -9.31 20.35
C SER A 167 3.76 -9.66 20.41
N GLY A 168 3.10 -9.28 21.50
CA GLY A 168 1.65 -9.41 21.67
C GLY A 168 0.81 -8.38 20.92
N SER A 169 1.43 -7.32 20.42
CA SER A 169 0.76 -6.24 19.71
C SER A 169 0.50 -6.58 18.23
N ALA A 170 -0.39 -5.80 17.60
CA ALA A 170 -0.57 -5.84 16.14
C ALA A 170 0.73 -5.49 15.43
N GLY A 171 0.98 -6.15 14.30
CA GLY A 171 2.21 -5.90 13.52
C GLY A 171 2.15 -4.52 12.84
N PHE A 172 3.22 -3.75 12.91
CA PHE A 172 3.32 -2.43 12.25
C PHE A 172 3.02 -2.48 10.74
N TRP A 173 3.39 -3.57 10.09
CA TRP A 173 3.20 -3.80 8.67
C TRP A 173 1.88 -4.49 8.32
N ALA A 174 0.98 -4.65 9.27
CA ALA A 174 -0.35 -5.16 8.96
C ALA A 174 -1.11 -4.14 8.10
N PRO A 175 -1.79 -4.56 7.00
CA PRO A 175 -2.46 -3.65 6.09
C PRO A 175 -3.45 -2.70 6.78
N LYS A 176 -4.19 -3.19 7.78
CA LYS A 176 -5.11 -2.36 8.57
C LYS A 176 -4.40 -1.33 9.45
N VAL A 177 -3.19 -1.64 9.94
CA VAL A 177 -2.37 -0.68 10.70
C VAL A 177 -1.86 0.41 9.78
N LEU A 178 -1.33 0.05 8.60
CA LEU A 178 -0.86 1.02 7.61
C LEU A 178 -1.96 2.00 7.19
N ARG A 179 -3.18 1.50 7.02
CA ARG A 179 -4.32 2.35 6.63
C ARG A 179 -4.76 3.32 7.72
N ALA A 180 -4.61 2.95 9.00
CA ALA A 180 -5.03 3.76 10.15
C ALA A 180 -3.92 4.72 10.63
N GLY A 181 -2.67 4.44 10.32
CA GLY A 181 -1.47 5.23 10.67
C GLY A 181 -1.10 6.22 9.59
#